data_bae07d01949149d4966ce81377393b6c
#
_entry.id   bae07d01949149d4966ce81377393b6c
#
_cell.length_a   1.000
_cell.length_b   1.000
_cell.length_c   1.000
_cell.angle_alpha   90.00
_cell.angle_beta   90.00
_cell.angle_gamma   90.00
#
_symmetry.space_group_name_H-M   'P 1'
#
loop_
_entity.id
_entity.type
_entity.pdbx_description
1 polymer ?
#
loop_
_entity_poly.entity_id
_entity_poly.type
_entity_poly.pdbx_seq_one_letter_code
_entity_poly.pdbx_strand_id
1 'polypeptide(L)'
;PDWLTAEELDHYIAEFTRTGFTGGLNWYRNMDRNWELTEHLAGATITAPALFLAGAADPVLGFMRPERATEVAVGPYRQVLLDGAGHWVQQERPQEVNAALIDFLRGLELQ
;
A
#
# COMPACT_ATOMS: atom_id res chain seq x y z
N PRO A 1 -13.12 11.87 -9.51
CA PRO A 1 -13.54 10.46 -9.44
C PRO A 1 -14.72 10.32 -8.50
N ASP A 2 -15.57 9.30 -8.70
CA ASP A 2 -16.83 9.15 -7.95
C ASP A 2 -16.64 8.82 -6.47
N TRP A 3 -15.45 8.37 -6.11
CA TRP A 3 -15.07 8.04 -4.72
C TRP A 3 -14.55 9.23 -3.90
N LEU A 4 -14.31 10.39 -4.52
CA LEU A 4 -13.79 11.59 -3.88
C LEU A 4 -14.85 12.69 -3.93
N THR A 5 -15.40 13.04 -2.79
CA THR A 5 -16.36 14.14 -2.66
C THR A 5 -15.70 15.52 -2.78
N ALA A 6 -16.48 16.56 -3.05
CA ALA A 6 -15.97 17.93 -3.08
C ALA A 6 -15.38 18.35 -1.72
N GLU A 7 -16.01 17.97 -0.62
CA GLU A 7 -15.54 18.27 0.74
C GLU A 7 -14.19 17.61 1.04
N GLU A 8 -14.02 16.35 0.65
CA GLU A 8 -12.73 15.66 0.78
C GLU A 8 -11.65 16.30 -0.08
N LEU A 9 -11.96 16.70 -1.31
CA LEU A 9 -11.04 17.44 -2.17
C LEU A 9 -10.62 18.77 -1.56
N ASP A 10 -11.57 19.53 -1.00
CA ASP A 10 -11.28 20.79 -0.33
C ASP A 10 -10.36 20.59 0.89
N HIS A 11 -10.50 19.48 1.61
CA HIS A 11 -9.59 19.12 2.69
C HIS A 11 -8.16 18.89 2.16
N TYR A 12 -7.97 18.13 1.07
CA TYR A 12 -6.66 17.96 0.43
C TYR A 12 -6.06 19.29 -0.01
N ILE A 13 -6.86 20.15 -0.65
CA ILE A 13 -6.42 21.47 -1.09
C ILE A 13 -5.93 22.31 0.10
N ALA A 14 -6.69 22.35 1.19
CA ALA A 14 -6.34 23.08 2.39
C ALA A 14 -5.03 22.58 3.01
N GLU A 15 -4.87 21.25 3.15
CA GLU A 15 -3.67 20.65 3.73
C GLU A 15 -2.43 20.89 2.86
N PHE A 16 -2.50 20.68 1.55
CA PHE A 16 -1.36 20.95 0.67
C PHE A 16 -1.06 22.45 0.50
N THR A 17 -2.06 23.31 0.63
CA THR A 17 -1.84 24.77 0.70
C THR A 17 -1.03 25.14 1.95
N ARG A 18 -1.34 24.51 3.08
CA ARG A 18 -0.66 24.74 4.37
C ARG A 18 0.74 24.13 4.42
N THR A 19 0.91 22.90 3.93
CA THR A 19 2.17 22.12 4.10
C THR A 19 3.10 22.17 2.90
N GLY A 20 2.57 22.49 1.72
CA GLY A 20 3.26 22.28 0.44
C GLY A 20 3.45 20.80 0.11
N PHE A 21 4.12 20.55 -1.01
CA PHE A 21 4.35 19.20 -1.53
C PHE A 21 5.71 18.60 -1.14
N THR A 22 6.59 19.38 -0.50
CA THR A 22 7.98 18.97 -0.24
C THR A 22 8.05 17.68 0.58
N GLY A 23 7.22 17.55 1.62
CA GLY A 23 7.19 16.34 2.47
C GLY A 23 6.87 15.08 1.67
N GLY A 24 5.79 15.11 0.88
CA GLY A 24 5.38 13.99 0.02
C GLY A 24 6.44 13.65 -1.04
N LEU A 25 7.00 14.68 -1.69
CA LEU A 25 8.04 14.48 -2.72
C LEU A 25 9.34 13.92 -2.15
N ASN A 26 9.66 14.15 -0.88
CA ASN A 26 10.87 13.63 -0.26
C ASN A 26 10.90 12.11 -0.18
N TRP A 27 9.75 11.42 -0.14
CA TRP A 27 9.70 9.96 -0.26
C TRP A 27 10.36 9.49 -1.55
N TYR A 28 10.04 10.12 -2.66
CA TYR A 28 10.61 9.79 -3.98
C TYR A 28 12.06 10.24 -4.12
N ARG A 29 12.43 11.41 -3.57
CA ARG A 29 13.81 11.95 -3.63
C ARG A 29 14.80 11.10 -2.85
N ASN A 30 14.34 10.31 -1.88
CA ASN A 30 15.18 9.43 -1.09
C ASN A 30 15.32 8.01 -1.67
N MET A 31 14.75 7.71 -2.83
CA MET A 31 14.78 6.33 -3.37
C MET A 31 16.21 5.79 -3.54
N ASP A 32 17.10 6.54 -4.19
CA ASP A 32 18.48 6.13 -4.40
C ASP A 32 19.21 5.96 -3.06
N ARG A 33 19.04 6.93 -2.15
CA ARG A 33 19.62 6.85 -0.81
C ARG A 33 19.09 5.66 -0.01
N ASN A 34 17.80 5.37 -0.10
CA ASN A 34 17.21 4.20 0.55
C ASN A 34 17.80 2.91 -0.01
N TRP A 35 17.98 2.83 -1.33
CA TRP A 35 18.65 1.70 -1.97
C TRP A 35 20.06 1.46 -1.41
N GLU A 36 20.89 2.51 -1.33
CA GLU A 36 22.24 2.44 -0.76
C GLU A 36 22.22 1.97 0.71
N LEU A 37 21.32 2.54 1.52
CA LEU A 37 21.23 2.25 2.95
C LEU A 37 20.69 0.85 3.26
N THR A 38 19.95 0.25 2.34
CA THR A 38 19.30 -1.06 2.53
C THR A 38 20.03 -2.22 1.84
N GLU A 39 21.27 -2.02 1.35
CA GLU A 39 22.10 -3.08 0.74
C GLU A 39 22.20 -4.32 1.63
N HIS A 40 22.30 -4.15 2.95
CA HIS A 40 22.36 -5.23 3.93
C HIS A 40 21.09 -6.10 4.00
N LEU A 41 19.98 -5.65 3.40
CA LEU A 41 18.74 -6.41 3.26
C LEU A 41 18.64 -7.21 1.97
N ALA A 42 19.68 -7.18 1.12
CA ALA A 42 19.69 -7.94 -0.12
C ALA A 42 19.52 -9.44 0.18
N GLY A 43 18.48 -10.05 -0.38
CA GLY A 43 18.13 -11.45 -0.13
C GLY A 43 17.42 -11.73 1.21
N ALA A 44 17.11 -10.72 2.00
CA ALA A 44 16.30 -10.89 3.20
C ALA A 44 14.88 -11.35 2.87
N THR A 45 14.32 -12.19 3.74
CA THR A 45 12.96 -12.71 3.60
C THR A 45 12.07 -12.25 4.75
N ILE A 46 10.76 -12.19 4.49
CA ILE A 46 9.72 -11.85 5.47
C ILE A 46 9.10 -13.16 5.95
N THR A 47 9.31 -13.48 7.23
CA THR A 47 8.76 -14.68 7.88
C THR A 47 7.48 -14.38 8.65
N ALA A 48 7.23 -13.12 8.99
CA ALA A 48 6.00 -12.70 9.63
C ALA A 48 4.80 -12.87 8.68
N PRO A 49 3.59 -13.10 9.22
CA PRO A 49 2.37 -13.07 8.42
C PRO A 49 2.25 -11.75 7.67
N ALA A 50 1.95 -11.82 6.38
CA ALA A 50 1.87 -10.64 5.51
C ALA A 50 0.58 -10.63 4.68
N LEU A 51 -0.02 -9.44 4.56
CA LEU A 51 -1.16 -9.19 3.69
C LEU A 51 -0.77 -8.17 2.62
N PHE A 52 -0.93 -8.55 1.35
CA PHE A 52 -0.92 -7.61 0.23
C PHE A 52 -2.36 -7.32 -0.19
N LEU A 53 -2.72 -6.03 -0.24
CA LEU A 53 -4.04 -5.60 -0.67
C LEU A 53 -3.91 -4.46 -1.66
N ALA A 54 -4.55 -4.58 -2.82
CA ALA A 54 -4.51 -3.57 -3.87
C ALA A 54 -5.79 -3.57 -4.71
N GLY A 55 -6.01 -2.51 -5.47
CA GLY A 55 -7.04 -2.48 -6.50
C GLY A 55 -6.59 -3.20 -7.76
N ALA A 56 -7.45 -4.05 -8.32
CA ALA A 56 -7.12 -4.85 -9.51
C ALA A 56 -6.90 -3.98 -10.77
N ALA A 57 -7.44 -2.76 -10.79
CA ALA A 57 -7.24 -1.78 -11.88
C ALA A 57 -6.07 -0.80 -11.63
N ASP A 58 -5.26 -1.02 -10.58
CA ASP A 58 -4.10 -0.18 -10.28
C ASP A 58 -2.99 -0.41 -11.34
N PRO A 59 -2.61 0.61 -12.12
CA PRO A 59 -1.53 0.49 -13.10
C PRO A 59 -0.16 0.17 -12.48
N VAL A 60 0.02 0.46 -11.19
CA VAL A 60 1.28 0.19 -10.45
C VAL A 60 1.53 -1.31 -10.28
N LEU A 61 0.48 -2.15 -10.30
CA LEU A 61 0.64 -3.61 -10.24
C LEU A 61 1.52 -4.18 -11.35
N GLY A 62 1.53 -3.53 -12.53
CA GLY A 62 2.39 -3.91 -13.65
C GLY A 62 3.90 -3.78 -13.33
N PHE A 63 4.26 -2.92 -12.38
CA PHE A 63 5.65 -2.73 -11.92
C PHE A 63 5.96 -3.54 -10.66
N MET A 64 5.01 -3.66 -9.74
CA MET A 64 5.22 -4.32 -8.44
C MET A 64 5.26 -5.84 -8.51
N ARG A 65 4.68 -6.43 -9.56
CA ARG A 65 4.66 -7.88 -9.78
C ARG A 65 4.26 -8.68 -8.53
N PRO A 66 3.06 -8.44 -8.00
CA PRO A 66 2.62 -9.05 -6.72
C PRO A 66 2.61 -10.58 -6.75
N GLU A 67 2.57 -11.19 -7.93
CA GLU A 67 2.71 -12.64 -8.13
C GLU A 67 4.08 -13.19 -7.66
N ARG A 68 5.09 -12.30 -7.55
CA ARG A 68 6.42 -12.64 -7.05
C ARG A 68 6.61 -12.40 -5.55
N ALA A 69 5.59 -11.88 -4.87
CA ALA A 69 5.70 -11.54 -3.45
C ALA A 69 6.12 -12.74 -2.58
N THR A 70 5.73 -13.97 -2.95
CA THR A 70 6.10 -15.19 -2.24
C THR A 70 7.58 -15.57 -2.37
N GLU A 71 8.33 -14.96 -3.27
CA GLU A 71 9.78 -15.11 -3.36
C GLU A 71 10.47 -14.44 -2.15
N VAL A 72 9.83 -13.44 -1.55
CA VAL A 72 10.32 -12.67 -0.41
C VAL A 72 9.52 -12.96 0.85
N ALA A 73 8.18 -12.99 0.78
CA ALA A 73 7.30 -13.34 1.88
C ALA A 73 7.20 -14.87 1.98
N VAL A 74 8.08 -15.47 2.76
CA VAL A 74 8.17 -16.95 2.97
C VAL A 74 7.35 -17.41 4.17
N GLY A 75 6.82 -16.51 4.98
CA GLY A 75 5.84 -16.79 6.03
C GLY A 75 4.41 -16.89 5.48
N PRO A 76 3.39 -16.96 6.36
CA PRO A 76 2.00 -16.92 5.93
C PRO A 76 1.72 -15.66 5.09
N TYR A 77 1.29 -15.85 3.85
CA TYR A 77 1.03 -14.76 2.92
C TYR A 77 -0.39 -14.84 2.36
N ARG A 78 -1.08 -13.70 2.37
CA ARG A 78 -2.40 -13.54 1.75
C ARG A 78 -2.37 -12.37 0.77
N GLN A 79 -2.97 -12.57 -0.40
CA GLN A 79 -3.18 -11.52 -1.39
C GLN A 79 -4.67 -11.27 -1.59
N VAL A 80 -5.06 -10.00 -1.61
CA VAL A 80 -6.42 -9.54 -1.91
C VAL A 80 -6.34 -8.47 -3.00
N LEU A 81 -6.97 -8.74 -4.14
CA LEU A 81 -7.15 -7.77 -5.21
C LEU A 81 -8.62 -7.43 -5.31
N LEU A 82 -8.96 -6.14 -5.19
CA LEU A 82 -10.33 -5.64 -5.24
C LEU A 82 -10.69 -5.23 -6.67
N ASP A 83 -11.63 -5.94 -7.27
CA ASP A 83 -12.07 -5.68 -8.64
C ASP A 83 -12.62 -4.26 -8.81
N GLY A 84 -12.21 -3.62 -9.92
CA GLY A 84 -12.65 -2.27 -10.28
C GLY A 84 -12.11 -1.15 -9.41
N ALA A 85 -11.28 -1.44 -8.40
CA ALA A 85 -10.58 -0.43 -7.62
C ALA A 85 -9.22 -0.10 -8.27
N GLY A 86 -8.82 1.17 -8.17
CA GLY A 86 -7.54 1.67 -8.66
C GLY A 86 -6.49 1.77 -7.56
N HIS A 87 -5.60 2.77 -7.70
CA HIS A 87 -4.43 2.94 -6.85
C HIS A 87 -4.77 3.33 -5.41
N TRP A 88 -5.79 4.15 -5.22
CA TRP A 88 -6.19 4.65 -3.89
C TRP A 88 -7.21 3.72 -3.24
N VAL A 89 -6.91 2.44 -3.23
CA VAL A 89 -7.84 1.37 -2.86
C VAL A 89 -8.53 1.60 -1.50
N GLN A 90 -7.81 2.14 -0.52
CA GLN A 90 -8.35 2.44 0.81
C GLN A 90 -9.36 3.59 0.80
N GLN A 91 -9.32 4.45 -0.20
CA GLN A 91 -10.27 5.55 -0.41
C GLN A 91 -11.41 5.13 -1.34
N GLU A 92 -11.10 4.32 -2.34
CA GLU A 92 -12.06 3.84 -3.33
C GLU A 92 -12.99 2.75 -2.79
N ARG A 93 -12.46 1.90 -1.87
CA ARG A 93 -13.14 0.72 -1.30
C ARG A 93 -12.90 0.59 0.21
N PRO A 94 -13.21 1.62 1.02
CA PRO A 94 -12.87 1.62 2.46
C PRO A 94 -13.47 0.46 3.24
N GLN A 95 -14.70 0.03 2.89
CA GLN A 95 -15.38 -1.05 3.59
C GLN A 95 -14.68 -2.40 3.35
N GLU A 96 -14.35 -2.70 2.09
CA GLU A 96 -13.68 -3.96 1.71
C GLU A 96 -12.26 -4.00 2.24
N VAL A 97 -11.53 -2.87 2.18
CA VAL A 97 -10.18 -2.75 2.75
C VAL A 97 -10.20 -2.99 4.25
N ASN A 98 -11.10 -2.31 4.99
CA ASN A 98 -11.22 -2.48 6.43
C ASN A 98 -11.62 -3.90 6.80
N ALA A 99 -12.54 -4.52 6.07
CA ALA A 99 -12.95 -5.90 6.31
C ALA A 99 -11.76 -6.86 6.12
N ALA A 100 -10.99 -6.71 5.05
CA ALA A 100 -9.82 -7.56 4.77
C ALA A 100 -8.72 -7.39 5.83
N LEU A 101 -8.45 -6.16 6.27
CA LEU A 101 -7.47 -5.85 7.31
C LEU A 101 -7.89 -6.44 8.67
N ILE A 102 -9.14 -6.23 9.08
CA ILE A 102 -9.68 -6.75 10.35
C ILE A 102 -9.68 -8.28 10.35
N ASP A 103 -10.10 -8.90 9.26
CA ASP A 103 -10.10 -10.35 9.11
C ASP A 103 -8.68 -10.93 9.21
N PHE A 104 -7.73 -10.30 8.51
CA PHE A 104 -6.32 -10.68 8.59
C PHE A 104 -5.78 -10.56 10.01
N LEU A 105 -6.00 -9.44 10.69
CA LEU A 105 -5.51 -9.21 12.05
C LEU A 105 -6.13 -10.16 13.07
N ARG A 106 -7.42 -10.50 12.93
CA ARG A 106 -8.10 -11.50 13.79
C ARG A 106 -7.59 -12.90 13.56
N GLY A 107 -7.12 -13.20 12.36
CA GLY A 107 -6.50 -14.49 12.03
C GLY A 107 -5.08 -14.68 12.59
N LEU A 108 -4.46 -13.60 13.09
CA LEU A 108 -3.18 -13.70 13.77
C LEU A 108 -3.40 -14.21 15.19
N GLU A 109 -2.83 -15.37 15.51
CA GLU A 109 -2.72 -15.79 16.90
C GLU A 109 -1.76 -14.82 17.59
N LEU A 110 -2.30 -13.97 18.45
CA LEU A 110 -1.50 -13.12 19.34
C LEU A 110 -0.86 -14.06 20.37
N GLN A 111 0.39 -14.45 20.12
CA GLN A 111 1.23 -15.16 21.09
C GLN A 111 1.72 -14.19 22.15
#